data_ffb30aa0bbf7716f69eaee61ba17b01f
#
_entry.id   ffb30aa0bbf7716f69eaee61ba17b01f
#
_cell.length_a   1.000
_cell.length_b   1.000
_cell.length_c   1.000
_cell.angle_alpha   90.00
_cell.angle_beta   90.00
_cell.angle_gamma   90.00
#
_symmetry.space_group_name_H-M   'P 1'
#
loop_
_entity.id
_entity.type
_entity.pdbx_description
1 polymer ?
#
loop_
_entity_poly.entity_id
_entity_poly.type
_entity_poly.pdbx_seq_one_letter_code
_entity_poly.pdbx_strand_id
1 'polypeptide(L)'
;MFFKSLILSLFLSTAVMAAPVELEARQSSSCSAVQLVHAAGTGETGLGIVGAPLARALATQISGTTSYAVPYSTIAEYAATVQAGASMTAQYLTSQSARCPDQKFVLSGYSKGAMVMHSTKLDDSVKSKVISVLVFGDPLRSARTAAWPIDSPSVNTAPRAGGDNQNVASFCNSGDMFCNPPGTIFPHLAYATDGSIDVAAKFAKAQA
;
A
#
# COMPACT_ATOMS: atom_id res chain seq x y z
N MET A 1 72.67 36.75 -25.85
CA MET A 1 71.98 35.44 -25.98
C MET A 1 71.06 35.30 -24.80
N PHE A 2 69.76 35.60 -25.00
CA PHE A 2 68.77 35.49 -23.93
C PHE A 2 67.77 34.37 -24.32
N PHE A 3 67.76 33.27 -23.54
CA PHE A 3 66.77 32.22 -23.64
C PHE A 3 65.55 32.62 -22.84
N LYS A 4 64.41 32.79 -23.53
CA LYS A 4 63.10 32.95 -22.88
C LYS A 4 62.48 31.56 -22.71
N SER A 5 62.40 31.06 -21.48
CA SER A 5 61.59 29.90 -21.11
C SER A 5 60.12 30.24 -21.12
N LEU A 6 59.37 29.54 -21.96
CA LEU A 6 57.91 29.61 -22.03
C LEU A 6 57.34 28.50 -21.12
N ILE A 7 56.72 28.91 -20.00
CA ILE A 7 56.02 27.99 -19.11
C ILE A 7 54.59 27.83 -19.62
N LEU A 8 54.28 26.64 -20.12
CA LEU A 8 52.95 26.27 -20.56
C LEU A 8 52.17 25.70 -19.37
N SER A 9 51.27 26.50 -18.81
CA SER A 9 50.39 26.07 -17.71
C SER A 9 49.23 25.26 -18.28
N LEU A 10 49.20 23.95 -18.00
CA LEU A 10 48.12 23.03 -18.34
C LEU A 10 47.03 23.15 -17.26
N PHE A 11 45.92 23.79 -17.58
CA PHE A 11 44.75 23.78 -16.72
C PHE A 11 43.99 22.45 -16.91
N LEU A 12 44.11 21.56 -15.96
CA LEU A 12 43.31 20.33 -15.88
C LEU A 12 41.94 20.65 -15.33
N SER A 13 40.93 20.78 -16.19
CA SER A 13 39.54 20.97 -15.79
C SER A 13 38.99 19.61 -15.37
N THR A 14 38.81 19.36 -14.07
CA THR A 14 38.08 18.21 -13.54
C THR A 14 36.57 18.49 -13.66
N ALA A 15 35.94 17.87 -14.64
CA ALA A 15 34.49 17.82 -14.71
C ALA A 15 33.96 16.89 -13.59
N VAL A 16 33.36 17.47 -12.56
CA VAL A 16 32.61 16.72 -11.56
C VAL A 16 31.28 16.30 -12.21
N MET A 17 31.20 15.04 -12.61
CA MET A 17 29.92 14.44 -13.00
C MET A 17 29.10 14.24 -11.75
N ALA A 18 28.13 15.15 -11.53
CA ALA A 18 27.08 14.93 -10.53
C ALA A 18 26.21 13.77 -11.05
N ALA A 19 26.36 12.59 -10.45
CA ALA A 19 25.40 11.51 -10.65
C ALA A 19 24.02 11.98 -10.15
N PRO A 20 22.93 11.69 -10.86
CA PRO A 20 21.59 11.96 -10.35
C PRO A 20 21.42 11.17 -9.05
N VAL A 21 21.24 11.90 -7.95
CA VAL A 21 20.81 11.29 -6.70
C VAL A 21 19.35 10.89 -6.92
N GLU A 22 19.12 9.63 -7.28
CA GLU A 22 17.81 9.05 -7.16
C GLU A 22 17.42 9.14 -5.68
N LEU A 23 16.47 10.02 -5.40
CA LEU A 23 15.73 10.02 -4.15
C LEU A 23 14.80 8.79 -4.17
N GLU A 24 15.39 7.60 -4.11
CA GLU A 24 14.63 6.44 -3.67
C GLU A 24 14.12 6.80 -2.27
N ALA A 25 12.80 6.90 -2.15
CA ALA A 25 12.16 6.96 -0.85
C ALA A 25 12.77 5.80 -0.04
N ARG A 26 13.61 6.14 0.94
CA ARG A 26 14.21 5.15 1.86
C ARG A 26 13.06 4.48 2.58
N GLN A 27 12.59 3.39 1.99
CA GLN A 27 11.74 2.45 2.70
C GLN A 27 12.58 2.01 3.90
N SER A 28 12.12 2.38 5.08
CA SER A 28 12.81 2.11 6.33
C SER A 28 13.30 0.66 6.35
N SER A 29 14.62 0.48 6.34
CA SER A 29 15.26 -0.85 6.43
C SER A 29 15.12 -1.46 7.83
N SER A 30 14.55 -0.71 8.76
CA SER A 30 14.31 -1.17 10.13
C SER A 30 12.96 -1.89 10.23
N CYS A 31 12.93 -3.01 10.96
CA CYS A 31 11.70 -3.70 11.30
C CYS A 31 10.83 -2.81 12.19
N SER A 32 9.56 -2.66 11.82
CA SER A 32 8.53 -2.03 12.65
C SER A 32 7.64 -3.12 13.26
N ALA A 33 6.96 -2.81 14.36
CA ALA A 33 6.01 -3.76 14.98
C ALA A 33 4.86 -4.06 13.99
N VAL A 34 4.35 -3.02 13.32
CA VAL A 34 3.30 -3.13 12.31
C VAL A 34 3.71 -2.37 11.04
N GLN A 35 3.37 -2.90 9.89
CA GLN A 35 3.56 -2.23 8.61
C GLN A 35 2.28 -2.26 7.78
N LEU A 36 1.88 -1.08 7.28
CA LEU A 36 0.87 -0.96 6.24
C LEU A 36 1.49 -1.31 4.88
N VAL A 37 0.90 -2.26 4.16
CA VAL A 37 1.20 -2.56 2.76
C VAL A 37 -0.02 -2.18 1.93
N HIS A 38 0.08 -1.13 1.11
CA HIS A 38 -1.05 -0.53 0.39
C HIS A 38 -0.88 -0.57 -1.11
N ALA A 39 -1.91 -0.99 -1.82
CA ALA A 39 -2.05 -0.88 -3.28
C ALA A 39 -2.98 0.28 -3.63
N ALA A 40 -2.45 1.27 -4.34
CA ALA A 40 -3.16 2.49 -4.73
C ALA A 40 -4.21 2.23 -5.83
N GLY A 41 -5.10 3.18 -6.06
CA GLY A 41 -6.13 3.14 -7.09
C GLY A 41 -5.61 3.44 -8.50
N THR A 42 -6.50 3.36 -9.48
CA THR A 42 -6.18 3.67 -10.90
C THR A 42 -5.67 5.11 -11.05
N GLY A 43 -4.52 5.25 -11.73
CA GLY A 43 -3.89 6.54 -12.01
C GLY A 43 -3.16 7.19 -10.83
N GLU A 44 -3.12 6.54 -9.66
CA GLU A 44 -2.44 7.05 -8.48
C GLU A 44 -0.97 6.62 -8.43
N THR A 45 -0.18 7.30 -7.60
CA THR A 45 1.22 6.99 -7.34
C THR A 45 1.48 6.86 -5.84
N GLY A 46 2.47 6.06 -5.47
CA GLY A 46 2.83 5.83 -4.07
C GLY A 46 1.66 5.26 -3.26
N LEU A 47 1.34 5.89 -2.14
CA LEU A 47 0.21 5.48 -1.30
C LEU A 47 -1.15 6.02 -1.77
N GLY A 48 -1.20 6.92 -2.77
CA GLY A 48 -2.45 7.49 -3.28
C GLY A 48 -3.25 8.28 -2.24
N ILE A 49 -4.50 8.65 -2.63
CA ILE A 49 -5.37 9.52 -1.81
C ILE A 49 -5.90 8.81 -0.56
N VAL A 50 -6.03 7.49 -0.58
CA VAL A 50 -6.54 6.70 0.56
C VAL A 50 -5.39 6.17 1.43
N GLY A 51 -4.35 5.61 0.83
CA GLY A 51 -3.26 4.99 1.58
C GLY A 51 -2.40 5.98 2.36
N ALA A 52 -2.20 7.21 1.86
CA ALA A 52 -1.41 8.20 2.55
C ALA A 52 -2.06 8.69 3.88
N PRO A 53 -3.36 9.06 3.93
CA PRO A 53 -4.01 9.36 5.19
C PRO A 53 -4.15 8.13 6.10
N LEU A 54 -4.38 6.92 5.54
CA LEU A 54 -4.43 5.69 6.32
C LEU A 54 -3.10 5.39 7.01
N ALA A 55 -1.97 5.57 6.33
CA ALA A 55 -0.64 5.40 6.92
C ALA A 55 -0.42 6.33 8.12
N ARG A 56 -0.84 7.60 8.02
CA ARG A 56 -0.77 8.55 9.13
C ARG A 56 -1.68 8.17 10.29
N ALA A 57 -2.91 7.77 10.00
CA ALA A 57 -3.87 7.35 11.01
C ALA A 57 -3.40 6.10 11.76
N LEU A 58 -2.87 5.10 11.04
CA LEU A 58 -2.28 3.89 11.65
C LEU A 58 -1.08 4.23 12.53
N ALA A 59 -0.15 5.09 12.08
CA ALA A 59 0.99 5.51 12.87
C ALA A 59 0.60 6.25 14.16
N THR A 60 -0.54 6.96 14.14
CA THR A 60 -1.12 7.59 15.33
C THR A 60 -1.74 6.56 16.27
N GLN A 61 -2.43 5.55 15.75
CA GLN A 61 -3.12 4.53 16.54
C GLN A 61 -2.19 3.43 17.07
N ILE A 62 -1.16 3.08 16.29
CA ILE A 62 -0.20 1.99 16.58
C ILE A 62 1.20 2.57 16.44
N SER A 63 1.83 2.86 17.57
CA SER A 63 3.15 3.50 17.60
C SER A 63 4.18 2.69 16.81
N GLY A 64 5.03 3.39 16.05
CA GLY A 64 6.08 2.77 15.24
C GLY A 64 5.61 2.09 13.97
N THR A 65 4.34 2.27 13.56
CA THR A 65 3.84 1.76 12.27
C THR A 65 4.56 2.43 11.11
N THR A 66 5.04 1.63 10.17
CA THR A 66 5.61 2.07 8.90
C THR A 66 4.66 1.74 7.75
N SER A 67 4.95 2.24 6.54
CA SER A 67 4.13 1.98 5.36
C SER A 67 4.98 1.61 4.15
N TYR A 68 4.40 0.80 3.28
CA TYR A 68 4.93 0.39 1.99
C TYR A 68 3.86 0.55 0.92
N ALA A 69 4.18 1.30 -0.14
CA ALA A 69 3.35 1.39 -1.32
C ALA A 69 3.75 0.30 -2.31
N VAL A 70 2.81 -0.54 -2.73
CA VAL A 70 3.06 -1.58 -3.74
C VAL A 70 3.42 -0.91 -5.07
N PRO A 71 4.62 -1.16 -5.64
CA PRO A 71 5.10 -0.43 -6.82
C PRO A 71 4.57 -1.05 -8.12
N TYR A 72 3.27 -1.21 -8.25
CA TYR A 72 2.63 -1.77 -9.43
C TYR A 72 2.11 -0.70 -10.39
N SER A 73 1.85 -1.08 -11.64
CA SER A 73 1.29 -0.18 -12.64
C SER A 73 -0.19 0.11 -12.37
N THR A 74 -0.50 1.36 -12.08
CA THR A 74 -1.86 1.83 -11.78
C THR A 74 -2.64 2.31 -13.01
N ILE A 75 -2.09 2.17 -14.23
CA ILE A 75 -2.80 2.51 -15.47
C ILE A 75 -4.15 1.78 -15.58
N ALA A 76 -5.06 2.28 -16.42
CA ALA A 76 -6.40 1.71 -16.61
C ALA A 76 -6.40 0.41 -17.45
N GLU A 77 -5.41 -0.44 -17.26
CA GLU A 77 -5.37 -1.83 -17.70
C GLU A 77 -5.42 -2.70 -16.43
N TYR A 78 -6.33 -3.66 -16.35
CA TYR A 78 -6.63 -4.35 -15.10
C TYR A 78 -6.10 -5.78 -15.07
N ALA A 79 -6.23 -6.55 -16.15
CA ALA A 79 -5.95 -7.98 -16.13
C ALA A 79 -4.50 -8.29 -15.74
N ALA A 80 -3.53 -7.77 -16.48
CA ALA A 80 -2.12 -8.04 -16.24
C ALA A 80 -1.60 -7.26 -15.04
N THR A 81 -1.99 -5.98 -14.89
CA THR A 81 -1.42 -5.11 -13.84
C THR A 81 -1.93 -5.44 -12.43
N VAL A 82 -3.17 -5.93 -12.28
CA VAL A 82 -3.69 -6.45 -11.00
C VAL A 82 -2.92 -7.70 -10.59
N GLN A 83 -2.70 -8.64 -11.51
CA GLN A 83 -1.93 -9.86 -11.23
C GLN A 83 -0.46 -9.54 -10.90
N ALA A 84 0.15 -8.60 -11.63
CA ALA A 84 1.50 -8.13 -11.31
C ALA A 84 1.57 -7.50 -9.91
N GLY A 85 0.61 -6.63 -9.57
CA GLY A 85 0.49 -6.02 -8.25
C GLY A 85 0.33 -7.05 -7.13
N ALA A 86 -0.49 -8.08 -7.35
CA ALA A 86 -0.69 -9.17 -6.40
C ALA A 86 0.60 -9.98 -6.19
N SER A 87 1.32 -10.28 -7.27
CA SER A 87 2.62 -10.97 -7.20
C SER A 87 3.67 -10.14 -6.46
N MET A 88 3.76 -8.84 -6.74
CA MET A 88 4.67 -7.91 -6.05
C MET A 88 4.34 -7.81 -4.56
N THR A 89 3.05 -7.76 -4.21
CA THR A 89 2.60 -7.74 -2.82
C THR A 89 3.02 -9.01 -2.09
N ALA A 90 2.77 -10.19 -2.66
CA ALA A 90 3.14 -11.46 -2.07
C ALA A 90 4.66 -11.61 -1.90
N GLN A 91 5.45 -11.27 -2.92
CA GLN A 91 6.91 -11.30 -2.87
C GLN A 91 7.47 -10.36 -1.80
N TYR A 92 6.94 -9.13 -1.72
CA TYR A 92 7.33 -8.19 -0.69
C TYR A 92 7.07 -8.72 0.71
N LEU A 93 5.85 -9.20 0.98
CA LEU A 93 5.45 -9.73 2.28
C LEU A 93 6.29 -10.94 2.68
N THR A 94 6.57 -11.86 1.77
CA THR A 94 7.45 -13.02 2.00
C THR A 94 8.85 -12.58 2.40
N SER A 95 9.46 -11.67 1.61
CA SER A 95 10.80 -11.17 1.87
C SER A 95 10.87 -10.37 3.17
N GLN A 96 9.87 -9.51 3.44
CA GLN A 96 9.80 -8.70 4.64
C GLN A 96 9.56 -9.57 5.89
N SER A 97 8.71 -10.59 5.79
CA SER A 97 8.45 -11.55 6.87
C SER A 97 9.68 -12.34 7.27
N ALA A 98 10.54 -12.69 6.30
CA ALA A 98 11.80 -13.37 6.55
C ALA A 98 12.83 -12.44 7.22
N ARG A 99 12.89 -11.18 6.79
CA ARG A 99 13.81 -10.17 7.34
C ARG A 99 13.38 -9.70 8.73
N CYS A 100 12.06 -9.61 8.99
CA CYS A 100 11.46 -9.10 10.21
C CYS A 100 10.47 -10.14 10.78
N PRO A 101 10.96 -11.18 11.50
CA PRO A 101 10.12 -12.30 11.91
C PRO A 101 8.92 -11.93 12.80
N ASP A 102 9.05 -10.90 13.63
CA ASP A 102 8.02 -10.48 14.57
C ASP A 102 7.08 -9.39 14.01
N GLN A 103 7.37 -8.88 12.80
CA GLN A 103 6.57 -7.82 12.19
C GLN A 103 5.19 -8.34 11.79
N LYS A 104 4.16 -7.53 12.09
CA LYS A 104 2.79 -7.73 11.63
C LYS A 104 2.46 -6.82 10.46
N PHE A 105 1.46 -7.19 9.69
CA PHE A 105 1.06 -6.46 8.49
C PHE A 105 -0.42 -6.08 8.53
N VAL A 106 -0.70 -4.85 8.09
CA VAL A 106 -2.02 -4.39 7.66
C VAL A 106 -1.98 -4.29 6.15
N LEU A 107 -2.78 -5.08 5.45
CA LEU A 107 -2.92 -4.99 4.00
C LEU A 107 -4.03 -4.01 3.67
N SER A 108 -3.86 -3.23 2.61
CA SER A 108 -4.91 -2.31 2.19
C SER A 108 -4.89 -2.09 0.68
N GLY A 109 -6.07 -1.83 0.12
CA GLY A 109 -6.25 -1.49 -1.28
C GLY A 109 -7.40 -0.52 -1.51
N TYR A 110 -7.23 0.41 -2.46
CA TYR A 110 -8.27 1.32 -2.88
C TYR A 110 -8.62 1.06 -4.35
N SER A 111 -9.95 0.93 -4.65
CA SER A 111 -10.42 0.75 -6.03
C SER A 111 -9.72 -0.43 -6.72
N LYS A 112 -8.97 -0.20 -7.79
CA LYS A 112 -8.10 -1.20 -8.43
C LYS A 112 -7.16 -1.90 -7.44
N GLY A 113 -6.64 -1.16 -6.43
CA GLY A 113 -5.81 -1.73 -5.38
C GLY A 113 -6.54 -2.76 -4.50
N ALA A 114 -7.86 -2.65 -4.33
CA ALA A 114 -8.66 -3.68 -3.68
C ALA A 114 -8.66 -5.00 -4.49
N MET A 115 -8.72 -4.90 -5.82
CA MET A 115 -8.60 -6.08 -6.72
C MET A 115 -7.22 -6.74 -6.59
N VAL A 116 -6.15 -5.95 -6.38
CA VAL A 116 -4.80 -6.47 -6.08
C VAL A 116 -4.84 -7.29 -4.79
N MET A 117 -5.49 -6.80 -3.74
CA MET A 117 -5.61 -7.55 -2.48
C MET A 117 -6.36 -8.88 -2.67
N HIS A 118 -7.48 -8.89 -3.38
CA HIS A 118 -8.22 -10.13 -3.69
C HIS A 118 -7.38 -11.15 -4.47
N SER A 119 -6.48 -10.69 -5.34
CA SER A 119 -5.63 -11.53 -6.18
C SER A 119 -4.34 -11.97 -5.48
N THR A 120 -3.99 -11.37 -4.34
CA THR A 120 -2.78 -11.68 -3.58
C THR A 120 -2.93 -13.02 -2.88
N LYS A 121 -2.00 -13.94 -3.14
CA LYS A 121 -1.94 -15.25 -2.49
C LYS A 121 -0.73 -15.32 -1.59
N LEU A 122 -0.92 -15.72 -0.35
CA LEU A 122 0.12 -15.82 0.67
C LEU A 122 0.21 -17.24 1.21
N ASP A 123 1.43 -17.65 1.56
CA ASP A 123 1.67 -18.87 2.31
C ASP A 123 1.21 -18.70 3.77
N ASP A 124 0.87 -19.77 4.45
CA ASP A 124 0.31 -19.76 5.81
C ASP A 124 1.24 -19.07 6.83
N SER A 125 2.55 -19.19 6.66
CA SER A 125 3.54 -18.51 7.51
C SER A 125 3.48 -16.98 7.38
N VAL A 126 3.10 -16.46 6.22
CA VAL A 126 2.91 -15.02 5.96
C VAL A 126 1.50 -14.59 6.36
N LYS A 127 0.47 -15.40 6.04
CA LYS A 127 -0.92 -15.15 6.45
C LYS A 127 -1.05 -14.92 7.95
N SER A 128 -0.36 -15.72 8.77
CA SER A 128 -0.40 -15.62 10.25
C SER A 128 0.12 -14.28 10.79
N LYS A 129 0.84 -13.51 9.97
CA LYS A 129 1.36 -12.18 10.32
C LYS A 129 0.46 -11.03 9.85
N VAL A 130 -0.54 -11.30 9.02
CA VAL A 130 -1.49 -10.30 8.55
C VAL A 130 -2.59 -10.14 9.59
N ILE A 131 -2.62 -9.00 10.26
CA ILE A 131 -3.59 -8.71 11.33
C ILE A 131 -4.90 -8.17 10.77
N SER A 132 -4.87 -7.45 9.64
CA SER A 132 -6.10 -6.98 8.98
C SER A 132 -5.92 -6.71 7.50
N VAL A 133 -7.04 -6.78 6.76
CA VAL A 133 -7.17 -6.34 5.36
C VAL A 133 -8.23 -5.26 5.29
N LEU A 134 -7.87 -4.09 4.75
CA LEU A 134 -8.71 -2.89 4.67
C LEU A 134 -8.88 -2.51 3.21
N VAL A 135 -10.05 -2.67 2.64
CA VAL A 135 -10.32 -2.28 1.25
C VAL A 135 -11.37 -1.17 1.15
N PHE A 136 -11.16 -0.26 0.21
CA PHE A 136 -12.00 0.92 0.01
C PHE A 136 -12.47 0.97 -1.44
N GLY A 137 -13.78 1.19 -1.65
CA GLY A 137 -14.35 1.27 -3.00
C GLY A 137 -14.07 0.02 -3.84
N ASP A 138 -14.19 -1.14 -3.24
CA ASP A 138 -13.80 -2.44 -3.82
C ASP A 138 -14.75 -2.87 -4.93
N PRO A 139 -14.29 -2.94 -6.21
CA PRO A 139 -15.14 -3.37 -7.31
C PRO A 139 -15.59 -4.85 -7.22
N LEU A 140 -14.87 -5.66 -6.45
CA LEU A 140 -15.16 -7.08 -6.26
C LEU A 140 -15.99 -7.37 -4.99
N ARG A 141 -16.43 -6.33 -4.26
CA ARG A 141 -17.19 -6.47 -3.02
C ARG A 141 -18.37 -7.42 -3.12
N SER A 142 -19.11 -7.40 -4.22
CA SER A 142 -20.28 -8.24 -4.47
C SER A 142 -19.95 -9.55 -5.21
N ALA A 143 -18.70 -9.80 -5.57
CA ALA A 143 -18.28 -11.00 -6.26
C ALA A 143 -18.18 -12.17 -5.27
N ARG A 144 -19.06 -13.17 -5.41
CA ARG A 144 -19.09 -14.35 -4.52
C ARG A 144 -17.82 -15.22 -4.58
N THR A 145 -17.03 -15.05 -5.63
CA THR A 145 -15.79 -15.81 -5.88
C THR A 145 -14.54 -15.02 -5.47
N ALA A 146 -14.70 -13.78 -4.99
CA ALA A 146 -13.56 -13.00 -4.53
C ALA A 146 -12.96 -13.64 -3.27
N ALA A 147 -11.67 -13.95 -3.33
CA ALA A 147 -10.91 -14.48 -2.22
C ALA A 147 -10.23 -13.33 -1.45
N TRP A 148 -9.75 -13.63 -0.26
CA TRP A 148 -8.91 -12.74 0.52
C TRP A 148 -7.51 -13.33 0.69
N PRO A 149 -6.47 -12.54 0.89
CA PRO A 149 -5.11 -13.03 1.11
C PRO A 149 -4.93 -13.76 2.45
N ILE A 150 -5.94 -13.73 3.29
CA ILE A 150 -5.98 -14.39 4.60
C ILE A 150 -7.27 -15.18 4.77
N ASP A 151 -7.25 -16.15 5.65
CA ASP A 151 -8.45 -16.87 6.08
C ASP A 151 -9.15 -16.00 7.15
N SER A 152 -10.31 -15.46 6.79
CA SER A 152 -11.13 -14.68 7.71
C SER A 152 -12.46 -15.40 7.92
N PRO A 153 -12.89 -15.64 9.17
CA PRO A 153 -14.18 -16.29 9.45
C PRO A 153 -15.36 -15.45 8.98
N SER A 154 -15.17 -14.14 8.88
CA SER A 154 -16.17 -13.24 8.33
C SER A 154 -15.50 -11.99 7.76
N VAL A 155 -16.18 -11.36 6.80
CA VAL A 155 -15.81 -10.05 6.26
C VAL A 155 -16.73 -9.02 6.87
N ASN A 156 -16.19 -8.02 7.55
CA ASN A 156 -16.97 -6.90 8.03
C ASN A 156 -17.26 -5.94 6.88
N THR A 157 -18.45 -6.02 6.33
CA THR A 157 -18.93 -5.09 5.30
C THR A 157 -19.61 -3.85 5.89
N ALA A 158 -19.78 -3.83 7.21
CA ALA A 158 -20.25 -2.69 7.99
C ALA A 158 -19.15 -2.35 9.03
N PRO A 159 -18.09 -1.64 8.66
CA PRO A 159 -16.88 -1.50 9.47
C PRO A 159 -17.03 -0.79 10.82
N ARG A 160 -18.24 -0.34 11.16
CA ARG A 160 -18.58 0.23 12.47
C ARG A 160 -18.94 -0.82 13.53
N ALA A 161 -19.25 -2.02 13.09
CA ALA A 161 -19.58 -3.15 13.98
C ALA A 161 -18.38 -4.10 13.97
N GLY A 162 -17.46 -3.92 14.91
CA GLY A 162 -16.44 -4.94 15.17
C GLY A 162 -17.14 -6.23 15.61
N GLY A 163 -16.81 -7.34 14.98
CA GLY A 163 -17.20 -8.67 15.43
C GLY A 163 -15.96 -9.42 15.88
N ASP A 164 -16.10 -10.31 16.82
CA ASP A 164 -14.99 -11.17 17.26
C ASP A 164 -14.46 -11.98 16.08
N ASN A 165 -13.15 -12.02 15.93
CA ASN A 165 -12.41 -12.73 14.89
C ASN A 165 -12.61 -12.22 13.44
N GLN A 166 -13.06 -10.99 13.25
CA GLN A 166 -13.04 -10.34 11.94
C GLN A 166 -11.73 -9.58 11.74
N ASN A 167 -11.03 -9.86 10.65
CA ASN A 167 -9.81 -9.16 10.27
C ASN A 167 -9.84 -8.59 8.84
N VAL A 168 -10.99 -8.65 8.17
CA VAL A 168 -11.24 -7.99 6.88
C VAL A 168 -12.34 -6.95 7.03
N ALA A 169 -12.07 -5.71 6.63
CA ALA A 169 -13.05 -4.62 6.57
C ALA A 169 -13.13 -4.05 5.15
N SER A 170 -14.34 -3.99 4.61
CA SER A 170 -14.63 -3.46 3.27
C SER A 170 -15.48 -2.21 3.38
N PHE A 171 -14.87 -1.07 3.04
CA PHE A 171 -15.48 0.25 3.07
C PHE A 171 -16.12 0.56 1.72
N CYS A 172 -17.42 0.79 1.70
CA CYS A 172 -18.15 1.11 0.49
C CYS A 172 -19.21 2.18 0.77
N ASN A 173 -19.01 3.35 0.22
CA ASN A 173 -19.93 4.47 0.34
C ASN A 173 -21.21 4.21 -0.45
N SER A 174 -22.35 4.64 0.09
CA SER A 174 -23.61 4.59 -0.62
C SER A 174 -23.53 5.38 -1.92
N GLY A 175 -23.91 4.76 -3.04
CA GLY A 175 -23.80 5.34 -4.36
C GLY A 175 -22.40 5.42 -4.97
N ASP A 176 -21.42 4.73 -4.40
CA ASP A 176 -20.14 4.49 -5.06
C ASP A 176 -20.36 3.56 -6.26
N MET A 177 -20.10 4.07 -7.48
CA MET A 177 -20.40 3.36 -8.73
C MET A 177 -19.67 2.01 -8.89
N PHE A 178 -18.58 1.78 -8.15
CA PHE A 178 -17.76 0.57 -8.28
C PHE A 178 -18.14 -0.51 -7.26
N CYS A 179 -18.44 -0.15 -6.02
CA CYS A 179 -18.77 -1.11 -4.97
C CYS A 179 -20.24 -1.13 -4.56
N ASN A 180 -21.03 -0.12 -4.95
CA ASN A 180 -22.47 -0.01 -4.68
C ASN A 180 -23.23 0.65 -5.86
N PRO A 181 -23.22 0.03 -7.06
CA PRO A 181 -23.97 0.52 -8.21
C PRO A 181 -25.50 0.36 -8.01
N PRO A 182 -26.35 1.22 -8.65
CA PRO A 182 -25.93 2.35 -9.46
C PRO A 182 -25.44 3.52 -8.62
N GLY A 183 -24.48 4.30 -9.17
CA GLY A 183 -23.89 5.41 -8.42
C GLY A 183 -23.07 6.35 -9.27
N THR A 184 -22.26 7.16 -8.60
CA THR A 184 -21.38 8.14 -9.24
C THR A 184 -19.93 7.98 -8.72
N ILE A 185 -19.02 8.73 -9.35
CA ILE A 185 -17.60 8.74 -8.93
C ILE A 185 -17.39 9.49 -7.59
N PHE A 186 -18.26 10.41 -7.21
CA PHE A 186 -18.03 11.28 -6.05
C PHE A 186 -17.92 10.52 -4.73
N PRO A 187 -18.84 9.59 -4.38
CA PRO A 187 -18.66 8.76 -3.18
C PRO A 187 -17.41 7.90 -3.22
N HIS A 188 -16.98 7.49 -4.44
CA HIS A 188 -15.73 6.73 -4.61
C HIS A 188 -14.49 7.54 -4.23
N LEU A 189 -14.50 8.83 -4.43
CA LEU A 189 -13.38 9.73 -4.11
C LEU A 189 -13.40 10.26 -2.66
N ALA A 190 -14.43 9.93 -1.86
CA ALA A 190 -14.67 10.55 -0.55
C ALA A 190 -13.95 9.85 0.63
N TYR A 191 -13.45 8.62 0.48
CA TYR A 191 -12.92 7.81 1.59
C TYR A 191 -11.83 8.48 2.42
N ALA A 192 -11.05 9.38 1.81
CA ALA A 192 -10.00 10.13 2.52
C ALA A 192 -10.57 11.17 3.52
N THR A 193 -11.85 11.56 3.39
CA THR A 193 -12.44 12.70 4.12
C THR A 193 -13.76 12.41 4.81
N ASP A 194 -14.35 11.23 4.61
CA ASP A 194 -15.67 10.84 5.13
C ASP A 194 -15.64 10.12 6.49
N GLY A 195 -14.48 9.99 7.10
CA GLY A 195 -14.27 9.29 8.36
C GLY A 195 -13.91 7.80 8.21
N SER A 196 -13.94 7.24 6.99
CA SER A 196 -13.58 5.83 6.73
C SER A 196 -12.16 5.50 7.18
N ILE A 197 -11.22 6.44 7.02
CA ILE A 197 -9.81 6.27 7.43
C ILE A 197 -9.67 6.03 8.94
N ASP A 198 -10.36 6.84 9.75
CA ASP A 198 -10.29 6.72 11.21
C ASP A 198 -10.93 5.41 11.70
N VAL A 199 -12.03 5.01 11.09
CA VAL A 199 -12.69 3.72 11.39
C VAL A 199 -11.78 2.56 11.01
N ALA A 200 -11.13 2.61 9.85
CA ALA A 200 -10.20 1.60 9.38
C ALA A 200 -8.97 1.46 10.30
N ALA A 201 -8.38 2.58 10.72
CA ALA A 201 -7.23 2.59 11.61
C ALA A 201 -7.59 2.03 13.01
N LYS A 202 -8.76 2.37 13.55
CA LYS A 202 -9.27 1.81 14.81
C LYS A 202 -9.56 0.31 14.70
N PHE A 203 -10.11 -0.13 13.56
CA PHE A 203 -10.34 -1.55 13.28
C PHE A 203 -9.01 -2.32 13.29
N ALA A 204 -8.00 -1.84 12.56
CA ALA A 204 -6.69 -2.48 12.53
C ALA A 204 -6.01 -2.49 13.91
N LYS A 205 -6.14 -1.40 14.70
CA LYS A 205 -5.61 -1.35 16.07
C LYS A 205 -6.22 -2.43 16.97
N ALA A 206 -7.49 -2.73 16.81
CA ALA A 206 -8.17 -3.76 17.60
C ALA A 206 -7.67 -5.19 17.28
N GLN A 207 -6.93 -5.37 16.18
CA GLN A 207 -6.36 -6.65 15.76
C GLN A 207 -4.84 -6.73 16.03
N ALA A 208 -4.20 -5.64 16.50
CA ALA A 208 -2.75 -5.52 16.68
C ALA A 208 -2.23 -6.12 17.99
#